data_57d354c06f1a38fc295f828374b7f545
#
_entry.id   57d354c06f1a38fc295f828374b7f545
#
_cell.length_a   1.000
_cell.length_b   1.000
_cell.length_c   1.000
_cell.angle_alpha   90.00
_cell.angle_beta   90.00
_cell.angle_gamma   90.00
#
_symmetry.space_group_name_H-M   'P 1'
#
loop_
_entity.id
_entity.type
_entity.pdbx_description
1 polymer ?
#
loop_
_entity_poly.entity_id
_entity_poly.type
_entity_poly.pdbx_seq_one_letter_code
_entity_poly.pdbx_strand_id
1 'polypeptide(L)'
;MIFKKTKCVFCQILSGKLPVSTLYEDEDFLIIMDAYPLTPGHTLVIPKKHEQYLNDLSSDMQRRLFELGAIVMASAAKAGFGEGDSNLLLNDGRQANQTVPHIHLHVIPRSKHDFLRNLPKLVLHITGLFGIQTKRAKLDEHAQRIRKHCNFL
;
A
#
# COMPACT_ATOMS: atom_id res chain seq x y z
N MET A 1 -0.94 -25.25 -1.32
CA MET A 1 -1.02 -25.02 0.15
C MET A 1 -1.90 -23.78 0.34
N ILE A 2 -3.16 -23.95 0.71
CA ILE A 2 -4.12 -22.82 0.85
C ILE A 2 -3.71 -22.07 2.12
N PHE A 3 -3.16 -20.89 1.98
CA PHE A 3 -2.89 -19.99 3.11
C PHE A 3 -4.22 -19.65 3.77
N LYS A 4 -4.40 -20.07 5.02
CA LYS A 4 -5.63 -19.80 5.77
C LYS A 4 -5.78 -18.28 5.95
N LYS A 5 -6.93 -17.70 5.57
CA LYS A 5 -7.33 -16.30 5.81
C LYS A 5 -6.96 -15.79 7.22
N THR A 6 -7.01 -16.67 8.21
CA THR A 6 -6.68 -16.36 9.62
C THR A 6 -5.23 -15.95 9.89
N LYS A 7 -4.29 -16.28 8.98
CA LYS A 7 -2.87 -15.91 9.12
C LYS A 7 -2.47 -14.71 8.24
N CYS A 8 -3.34 -14.24 7.35
CA CYS A 8 -3.08 -13.10 6.50
C CYS A 8 -3.21 -11.79 7.29
N VAL A 9 -2.15 -10.97 7.29
CA VAL A 9 -2.14 -9.69 8.02
C VAL A 9 -3.21 -8.73 7.49
N PHE A 10 -3.44 -8.69 6.17
CA PHE A 10 -4.49 -7.83 5.61
C PHE A 10 -5.90 -8.32 5.97
N CYS A 11 -6.14 -9.63 6.00
CA CYS A 11 -7.42 -10.15 6.51
C CYS A 11 -7.64 -9.83 8.00
N GLN A 12 -6.57 -9.78 8.80
CA GLN A 12 -6.67 -9.35 10.20
C GLN A 12 -6.97 -7.86 10.32
N ILE A 13 -6.37 -7.03 9.47
CA ILE A 13 -6.68 -5.60 9.36
C ILE A 13 -8.14 -5.40 8.96
N LEU A 14 -8.59 -6.05 7.89
CA LEU A 14 -9.96 -5.97 7.37
C LEU A 14 -11.01 -6.43 8.40
N SER A 15 -10.64 -7.33 9.31
CA SER A 15 -11.51 -7.78 10.41
C SER A 15 -11.39 -6.91 11.68
N GLY A 16 -10.66 -5.79 11.64
CA GLY A 16 -10.47 -4.89 12.77
C GLY A 16 -9.56 -5.40 13.88
N LYS A 17 -8.88 -6.53 13.70
CA LYS A 17 -7.98 -7.10 14.72
C LYS A 17 -6.65 -6.35 14.84
N LEU A 18 -6.24 -5.64 13.81
CA LEU A 18 -5.01 -4.86 13.79
C LEU A 18 -5.33 -3.42 13.43
N PRO A 19 -4.80 -2.45 14.19
CA PRO A 19 -5.00 -1.04 13.91
C PRO A 19 -4.22 -0.59 12.68
N VAL A 20 -4.83 0.28 11.85
CA VAL A 20 -4.21 0.87 10.66
C VAL A 20 -4.52 2.35 10.53
N SER A 21 -3.71 3.07 9.77
CA SER A 21 -3.99 4.45 9.35
C SER A 21 -4.70 4.41 8.01
N THR A 22 -6.03 4.45 8.06
CA THR A 22 -6.90 4.35 6.88
C THR A 22 -6.93 5.68 6.12
N LEU A 23 -6.77 5.60 4.80
CA LEU A 23 -6.95 6.72 3.89
C LEU A 23 -8.35 6.71 3.26
N TYR A 24 -8.80 5.55 2.80
CA TYR A 24 -10.10 5.34 2.16
C TYR A 24 -10.57 3.91 2.37
N GLU A 25 -11.89 3.72 2.36
CA GLU A 25 -12.53 2.41 2.41
C GLU A 25 -13.87 2.47 1.69
N ASP A 26 -14.11 1.50 0.80
CA ASP A 26 -15.41 1.25 0.16
C ASP A 26 -15.82 -0.22 0.33
N GLU A 27 -16.79 -0.70 -0.46
CA GLU A 27 -17.28 -2.08 -0.38
C GLU A 27 -16.18 -3.09 -0.74
N ASP A 28 -15.35 -2.78 -1.74
CA ASP A 28 -14.39 -3.71 -2.36
C ASP A 28 -12.95 -3.47 -1.95
N PHE A 29 -12.58 -2.26 -1.51
CA PHE A 29 -11.19 -1.87 -1.27
C PHE A 29 -10.99 -1.17 0.07
N LEU A 30 -9.79 -1.35 0.60
CA LEU A 30 -9.24 -0.61 1.73
C LEU A 30 -7.90 0.02 1.31
N ILE A 31 -7.73 1.31 1.56
CA ILE A 31 -6.47 2.03 1.31
C ILE A 31 -5.91 2.50 2.65
N ILE A 32 -4.68 2.09 2.93
CA ILE A 32 -3.99 2.37 4.20
C ILE A 32 -2.59 2.92 3.97
N MET A 33 -2.04 3.59 4.97
CA MET A 33 -0.61 3.89 5.01
C MET A 33 0.18 2.61 5.29
N ASP A 34 1.29 2.41 4.59
CA ASP A 34 2.21 1.32 4.91
C ASP A 34 2.86 1.57 6.28
N ALA A 35 2.83 0.56 7.16
CA ALA A 35 3.44 0.63 8.49
C ALA A 35 4.99 0.67 8.44
N TYR A 36 5.56 0.13 7.35
CA TYR A 36 7.00 0.06 7.07
C TYR A 36 7.35 0.83 5.79
N PRO A 37 7.08 2.14 5.73
CA PRO A 37 7.11 2.87 4.48
C PRO A 37 8.53 3.02 3.93
N LEU A 38 8.69 2.81 2.63
CA LEU A 38 9.93 3.10 1.91
C LEU A 38 10.21 4.61 1.89
N THR A 39 9.14 5.39 1.65
CA THR A 39 9.18 6.85 1.60
C THR A 39 8.00 7.45 2.37
N PRO A 40 8.05 8.72 2.79
CA PRO A 40 6.86 9.39 3.32
C PRO A 40 5.71 9.37 2.32
N GLY A 41 4.51 9.06 2.80
CA GLY A 41 3.33 8.96 1.93
C GLY A 41 3.14 7.59 1.26
N HIS A 42 4.00 6.60 1.53
CA HIS A 42 3.84 5.23 1.01
C HIS A 42 2.51 4.62 1.47
N THR A 43 1.69 4.21 0.53
CA THR A 43 0.32 3.78 0.71
C THR A 43 0.10 2.41 0.06
N LEU A 44 -0.83 1.63 0.59
CA LEU A 44 -1.24 0.33 0.05
C LEU A 44 -2.70 0.39 -0.37
N VAL A 45 -3.02 -0.06 -1.57
CA VAL A 45 -4.39 -0.31 -2.05
C VAL A 45 -4.63 -1.81 -1.97
N ILE A 46 -5.62 -2.23 -1.18
CA ILE A 46 -5.85 -3.62 -0.81
C ILE A 46 -7.28 -4.01 -1.16
N PRO A 47 -7.52 -4.97 -2.05
CA PRO A 47 -8.85 -5.55 -2.22
C PRO A 47 -9.34 -6.21 -0.93
N LYS A 48 -10.60 -6.04 -0.55
CA LYS A 48 -11.18 -6.73 0.61
C LYS A 48 -11.33 -8.23 0.38
N LYS A 49 -11.53 -8.64 -0.86
CA LYS A 49 -11.53 -10.05 -1.25
C LYS A 49 -10.12 -10.61 -1.09
N HIS A 50 -9.99 -11.70 -0.33
CA HIS A 50 -8.69 -12.36 -0.16
C HIS A 50 -8.36 -13.19 -1.39
N GLU A 51 -7.50 -12.65 -2.25
CA GLU A 51 -6.88 -13.35 -3.38
C GLU A 51 -5.37 -13.13 -3.32
N GLN A 52 -4.61 -14.15 -3.70
CA GLN A 52 -3.15 -14.05 -3.69
C GLN A 52 -2.61 -13.37 -4.94
N TYR A 53 -3.19 -13.69 -6.10
CA TYR A 53 -2.69 -13.26 -7.39
C TYR A 53 -3.63 -12.25 -8.05
N LEU A 54 -3.09 -11.39 -8.90
CA LEU A 54 -3.86 -10.38 -9.63
C LEU A 54 -4.93 -11.05 -10.52
N ASN A 55 -4.56 -12.14 -11.19
CA ASN A 55 -5.46 -12.86 -12.09
C ASN A 55 -6.62 -13.58 -11.38
N ASP A 56 -6.59 -13.71 -10.06
CA ASP A 56 -7.70 -14.26 -9.27
C ASP A 56 -8.81 -13.20 -9.00
N LEU A 57 -8.50 -11.92 -9.24
CA LEU A 57 -9.47 -10.84 -9.22
C LEU A 57 -10.25 -10.76 -10.54
N SER A 58 -11.50 -10.32 -10.49
CA SER A 58 -12.25 -9.98 -11.70
C SER A 58 -11.59 -8.82 -12.45
N SER A 59 -11.83 -8.73 -13.77
CA SER A 59 -11.29 -7.63 -14.59
C SER A 59 -11.71 -6.24 -14.07
N ASP A 60 -12.93 -6.12 -13.50
CA ASP A 60 -13.39 -4.87 -12.91
C ASP A 60 -12.60 -4.51 -11.66
N MET A 61 -12.35 -5.47 -10.78
CA MET A 61 -11.52 -5.26 -9.59
C MET A 61 -10.06 -4.95 -9.96
N GLN A 62 -9.50 -5.60 -10.99
CA GLN A 62 -8.16 -5.27 -11.48
C GLN A 62 -8.08 -3.82 -11.97
N ARG A 63 -9.06 -3.38 -12.80
CA ARG A 63 -9.13 -1.99 -13.26
C ARG A 63 -9.25 -1.00 -12.09
N ARG A 64 -10.16 -1.29 -11.15
CA ARG A 64 -10.41 -0.43 -9.99
C ARG A 64 -9.18 -0.33 -9.07
N LEU A 65 -8.42 -1.41 -8.89
CA LEU A 65 -7.18 -1.43 -8.13
C LEU A 65 -6.17 -0.39 -8.65
N PHE A 66 -5.93 -0.36 -9.95
CA PHE A 66 -4.99 0.58 -10.57
C PHE A 66 -5.56 2.01 -10.65
N GLU A 67 -6.86 2.16 -10.87
CA GLU A 67 -7.54 3.47 -10.82
C GLU A 67 -7.39 4.11 -9.44
N LEU A 68 -7.66 3.38 -8.37
CA LEU A 68 -7.45 3.84 -7.00
C LEU A 68 -5.98 4.18 -6.74
N GLY A 69 -5.05 3.37 -7.24
CA GLY A 69 -3.62 3.66 -7.20
C GLY A 69 -3.26 5.00 -7.85
N ALA A 70 -3.82 5.27 -9.03
CA ALA A 70 -3.61 6.53 -9.74
C ALA A 70 -4.18 7.75 -8.98
N ILE A 71 -5.38 7.61 -8.40
CA ILE A 71 -5.99 8.66 -7.55
C ILE A 71 -5.10 8.97 -6.35
N VAL A 72 -4.63 7.93 -5.65
CA VAL A 72 -3.74 8.10 -4.48
C VAL A 72 -2.42 8.74 -4.88
N MET A 73 -1.82 8.32 -6.00
CA MET A 73 -0.58 8.89 -6.53
C MET A 73 -0.71 10.40 -6.78
N ALA A 74 -1.75 10.83 -7.49
CA ALA A 74 -2.02 12.24 -7.75
C ALA A 74 -2.29 13.03 -6.46
N SER A 75 -3.00 12.41 -5.51
CA SER A 75 -3.35 13.04 -4.23
C SER A 75 -2.14 13.17 -3.31
N ALA A 76 -1.25 12.18 -3.29
CA ALA A 76 0.00 12.23 -2.54
C ALA A 76 0.91 13.35 -3.03
N ALA A 77 1.02 13.52 -4.36
CA ALA A 77 1.77 14.63 -4.97
C ALA A 77 1.19 16.01 -4.54
N LYS A 78 -0.13 16.19 -4.61
CA LYS A 78 -0.81 17.42 -4.15
C LYS A 78 -0.63 17.68 -2.65
N ALA A 79 -0.53 16.62 -1.85
CA ALA A 79 -0.27 16.69 -0.41
C ALA A 79 1.21 16.97 -0.07
N GLY A 80 2.07 17.12 -1.09
CA GLY A 80 3.50 17.41 -0.93
C GLY A 80 4.33 16.18 -0.55
N PHE A 81 3.88 14.96 -0.89
CA PHE A 81 4.68 13.75 -0.79
C PHE A 81 5.35 13.46 -2.14
N GLY A 82 6.67 13.26 -2.10
CA GLY A 82 7.45 13.18 -3.32
C GLY A 82 7.58 14.56 -4.02
N GLU A 83 8.14 14.54 -5.21
CA GLU A 83 8.30 15.74 -6.06
C GLU A 83 7.40 15.66 -7.30
N GLY A 84 6.24 15.00 -7.18
CA GLY A 84 5.33 14.72 -8.28
C GLY A 84 5.54 13.33 -8.90
N ASP A 85 6.65 12.67 -8.61
CA ASP A 85 6.97 11.33 -9.10
C ASP A 85 6.50 10.24 -8.13
N SER A 86 6.13 9.08 -8.67
CA SER A 86 5.72 7.93 -7.87
C SER A 86 5.99 6.61 -8.61
N ASN A 87 6.22 5.54 -7.84
CA ASN A 87 6.14 4.20 -8.36
C ASN A 87 4.83 3.55 -7.94
N LEU A 88 4.17 2.86 -8.87
CA LEU A 88 3.17 1.84 -8.57
C LEU A 88 3.87 0.49 -8.65
N LEU A 89 3.84 -0.28 -7.56
CA LEU A 89 4.50 -1.58 -7.48
C LEU A 89 3.50 -2.64 -7.00
N LEU A 90 3.35 -3.69 -7.80
CA LEU A 90 2.55 -4.85 -7.46
C LEU A 90 3.45 -6.07 -7.51
N ASN A 91 3.57 -6.78 -6.40
CA ASN A 91 4.30 -8.03 -6.31
C ASN A 91 3.31 -9.19 -6.45
N ASP A 92 3.41 -9.94 -7.53
CA ASP A 92 2.51 -11.05 -7.83
C ASP A 92 3.25 -12.38 -7.71
N GLY A 93 3.12 -13.01 -6.55
CA GLY A 93 3.76 -14.28 -6.23
C GLY A 93 5.10 -14.15 -5.52
N ARG A 94 5.50 -15.27 -4.91
CA ARG A 94 6.67 -15.35 -4.03
C ARG A 94 8.00 -14.97 -4.73
N GLN A 95 8.15 -15.36 -5.99
CA GLN A 95 9.38 -15.06 -6.75
C GLN A 95 9.48 -13.57 -7.12
N ALA A 96 8.34 -12.86 -7.10
CA ALA A 96 8.26 -11.41 -7.25
C ALA A 96 8.31 -10.67 -5.89
N ASN A 97 8.80 -11.31 -4.82
CA ASN A 97 8.89 -10.75 -3.47
C ASN A 97 7.53 -10.38 -2.83
N GLN A 98 6.47 -11.07 -3.19
CA GLN A 98 5.20 -10.95 -2.47
C GLN A 98 5.35 -11.55 -1.07
N THR A 99 5.47 -10.71 -0.05
CA THR A 99 5.67 -11.11 1.35
C THR A 99 4.35 -11.49 2.03
N VAL A 100 3.27 -10.83 1.65
CA VAL A 100 1.91 -11.14 2.12
C VAL A 100 1.12 -11.78 0.99
N PRO A 101 0.62 -13.04 1.16
CA PRO A 101 -0.15 -13.74 0.12
C PRO A 101 -1.60 -13.22 0.06
N HIS A 102 -1.74 -11.98 -0.27
CA HIS A 102 -2.96 -11.21 -0.49
C HIS A 102 -2.57 -10.06 -1.42
N ILE A 103 -3.13 -10.03 -2.61
CA ILE A 103 -2.74 -9.05 -3.62
C ILE A 103 -2.93 -7.62 -3.12
N HIS A 104 -1.98 -6.76 -3.36
CA HIS A 104 -2.01 -5.36 -2.97
C HIS A 104 -1.10 -4.53 -3.88
N LEU A 105 -1.47 -3.28 -4.08
CA LEU A 105 -0.73 -2.33 -4.88
C LEU A 105 -0.07 -1.29 -3.97
N HIS A 106 1.24 -1.16 -4.08
CA HIS A 106 2.00 -0.09 -3.43
C HIS A 106 1.95 1.18 -4.26
N VAL A 107 1.70 2.30 -3.60
CA VAL A 107 1.89 3.65 -4.15
C VAL A 107 3.03 4.31 -3.38
N ILE A 108 4.14 4.54 -4.06
CA ILE A 108 5.39 4.98 -3.43
C ILE A 108 5.78 6.34 -4.00
N PRO A 109 5.47 7.46 -3.32
CA PRO A 109 5.94 8.79 -3.72
C PRO A 109 7.46 8.85 -3.75
N ARG A 110 8.03 9.51 -4.76
CA ARG A 110 9.47 9.58 -4.99
C ARG A 110 9.98 11.00 -4.93
N SER A 111 11.14 11.19 -4.31
CA SER A 111 11.85 12.48 -4.24
C SER A 111 13.26 12.32 -4.75
N LYS A 112 13.86 13.44 -5.17
CA LYS A 112 15.23 13.47 -5.60
C LYS A 112 16.18 12.90 -4.52
N HIS A 113 17.09 12.04 -4.92
CA HIS A 113 18.03 11.34 -4.04
C HIS A 113 17.42 10.36 -3.02
N ASP A 114 16.12 10.07 -3.07
CA ASP A 114 15.49 9.15 -2.11
C ASP A 114 15.98 7.71 -2.29
N PHE A 115 16.42 7.34 -3.49
CA PHE A 115 16.98 6.01 -3.76
C PHE A 115 18.19 5.72 -2.85
N LEU A 116 19.16 6.64 -2.80
CA LEU A 116 20.34 6.47 -1.95
C LEU A 116 20.00 6.49 -0.46
N ARG A 117 19.10 7.39 -0.04
CA ARG A 117 18.67 7.52 1.36
C ARG A 117 17.87 6.32 1.85
N ASN A 118 17.11 5.70 0.97
CA ASN A 118 16.22 4.59 1.32
C ASN A 118 16.75 3.22 0.86
N LEU A 119 17.95 3.16 0.29
CA LEU A 119 18.57 1.91 -0.13
C LEU A 119 18.60 0.84 0.98
N PRO A 120 18.94 1.15 2.25
CA PRO A 120 18.87 0.17 3.33
C PRO A 120 17.44 -0.34 3.58
N LYS A 121 16.43 0.54 3.49
CA LYS A 121 15.02 0.15 3.64
C LYS A 121 14.54 -0.71 2.48
N LEU A 122 14.98 -0.38 1.26
CA LEU A 122 14.67 -1.17 0.07
C LEU A 122 15.24 -2.57 0.17
N VAL A 123 16.50 -2.71 0.61
CA VAL A 123 17.15 -4.00 0.85
C VAL A 123 16.38 -4.81 1.90
N LEU A 124 15.99 -4.20 3.02
CA LEU A 124 15.17 -4.85 4.05
C LEU A 124 13.81 -5.28 3.51
N HIS A 125 13.18 -4.45 2.68
CA HIS A 125 11.90 -4.77 2.07
C HIS A 125 11.99 -5.94 1.09
N ILE A 126 13.03 -5.97 0.25
CA ILE A 126 13.29 -7.05 -0.72
C ILE A 126 13.66 -8.36 -0.01
N THR A 127 14.40 -8.30 1.09
CA THR A 127 14.80 -9.50 1.85
C THR A 127 13.71 -10.07 2.75
N GLY A 128 12.53 -9.42 2.81
CA GLY A 128 11.43 -9.81 3.69
C GLY A 128 11.68 -9.52 5.17
N LEU A 129 12.78 -8.87 5.49
CA LEU A 129 13.05 -8.30 6.80
C LEU A 129 12.30 -6.97 6.86
N PHE A 130 11.19 -6.93 7.57
CA PHE A 130 10.39 -5.72 7.72
C PHE A 130 11.26 -4.56 8.21
N GLY A 131 11.17 -3.43 7.51
CA GLY A 131 11.91 -2.22 7.84
C GLY A 131 11.53 -1.61 9.20
N ILE A 132 11.99 -0.39 9.47
CA ILE A 132 11.64 0.33 10.71
C ILE A 132 10.18 0.77 10.65
N GLN A 133 9.38 0.30 11.60
CA GLN A 133 7.97 0.68 11.73
C GLN A 133 7.84 2.17 12.04
N THR A 134 7.02 2.87 11.28
CA THR A 134 6.73 4.28 11.52
C THR A 134 5.65 4.44 12.62
N LYS A 135 5.83 5.43 13.49
CA LYS A 135 4.85 5.72 14.56
C LYS A 135 3.46 5.99 13.98
N ARG A 136 2.43 5.41 14.59
CA ARG A 136 1.02 5.52 14.16
C ARG A 136 0.59 6.98 13.96
N ALA A 137 0.84 7.85 14.91
CA ALA A 137 0.46 9.26 14.82
C ALA A 137 0.98 9.95 13.55
N LYS A 138 2.20 9.60 13.09
CA LYS A 138 2.77 10.13 11.85
C LYS A 138 2.09 9.56 10.61
N LEU A 139 1.72 8.28 10.65
CA LEU A 139 0.97 7.66 9.56
C LEU A 139 -0.44 8.25 9.44
N ASP A 140 -1.11 8.52 10.57
CA ASP A 140 -2.41 9.17 10.62
C ASP A 140 -2.35 10.60 10.06
N GLU A 141 -1.30 11.36 10.40
CA GLU A 141 -1.04 12.68 9.82
C GLU A 141 -0.90 12.60 8.29
N HIS A 142 -0.07 11.65 7.79
CA HIS A 142 0.11 11.45 6.35
C HIS A 142 -1.20 11.08 5.67
N ALA A 143 -1.98 10.15 6.25
CA ALA A 143 -3.28 9.75 5.72
C ALA A 143 -4.24 10.94 5.61
N GLN A 144 -4.32 11.78 6.66
CA GLN A 144 -5.17 12.98 6.66
C GLN A 144 -4.75 13.99 5.60
N ARG A 145 -3.44 14.20 5.41
CA ARG A 145 -2.92 15.11 4.38
C ARG A 145 -3.28 14.64 2.98
N ILE A 146 -3.08 13.37 2.66
CA ILE A 146 -3.42 12.80 1.35
C ILE A 146 -4.92 12.83 1.12
N ARG A 147 -5.73 12.44 2.13
CA ARG A 147 -7.20 12.39 2.05
C ARG A 147 -7.83 13.70 1.62
N LYS A 148 -7.28 14.85 2.04
CA LYS A 148 -7.77 16.18 1.67
C LYS A 148 -7.75 16.45 0.15
N HIS A 149 -6.98 15.68 -0.60
CA HIS A 149 -6.81 15.83 -2.04
C HIS A 149 -7.38 14.66 -2.84
N CYS A 150 -7.93 13.64 -2.16
CA CYS A 150 -8.54 12.50 -2.82
C CYS A 150 -9.97 12.82 -3.27
N ASN A 151 -10.27 12.44 -4.51
CA ASN A 151 -11.62 12.46 -5.06
C ASN A 151 -11.96 11.02 -5.46
N PHE A 152 -12.38 10.23 -4.48
CA PHE A 152 -12.87 8.88 -4.70
C PHE A 152 -14.35 8.97 -5.11
N LEU A 153 -14.64 8.85 -6.41
CA LEU A 153 -15.98 8.79 -6.96
C LEU A 153 -16.49 7.35 -6.97
#